data_bea465c30ea5984ec81464517fdf1a98
#
_entry.id   bea465c30ea5984ec81464517fdf1a98
#
_cell.length_a   1.000
_cell.length_b   1.000
_cell.length_c   1.000
_cell.angle_alpha   90.00
_cell.angle_beta   90.00
_cell.angle_gamma   90.00
#
_symmetry.space_group_name_H-M   'P 1'
#
loop_
_entity.id
_entity.type
_entity.pdbx_description
1 polymer ?
#
loop_
_entity_poly.entity_id
_entity_poly.type
_entity_poly.pdbx_seq_one_letter_code
_entity_poly.pdbx_strand_id
1 'polypeptide(L)'
;MKKKGKGKNKQKGKMSALVKVMLAINIIVVAMYLLSAFSGHINPDTMGYVSVFSMAYPIMFVLVLVTFLFWIFTHRAFLLIPFLALVVTVPQIMTFFPVHFNNYDEVKTSDRFTLMSYNAKHMSITDKENSIVGVIEDILEYNPDFVCLQEGQTYVKMNQRGINEDLLARMKARYPYDYASNFMNICGFLSKKPVSLVLSEGDDGYFNLEVFKTEALKGTAYILNTHLESIGLTDSDKELYLKLTNKKVEDSSLRGVRSKLLSKLVSAAKKRSSQAERIRTVADSLSVSDPKAKIFICGDFNDTPYTYSYLTIKGDMSDAMKDAGLGYSNTYHDSRFYFRIDHIFYDSRKCRPVCTFVAKTESSDHYPVISVFENKLTNK
;
A
#
# COMPACT_ATOMS: atom_id res chain seq x y z
N MET A 1 -16.68 60.48 48.04
CA MET A 1 -17.15 60.18 46.66
C MET A 1 -16.70 58.79 46.26
N LYS A 2 -17.59 57.79 46.23
CA LYS A 2 -17.28 56.40 45.82
C LYS A 2 -17.56 56.27 44.32
N LYS A 3 -16.51 56.06 43.49
CA LYS A 3 -16.69 55.70 42.08
C LYS A 3 -17.17 54.25 41.96
N LYS A 4 -18.41 54.06 41.51
CA LYS A 4 -18.94 52.74 41.11
C LYS A 4 -18.25 52.31 39.81
N GLY A 5 -17.48 51.24 39.87
CA GLY A 5 -16.95 50.57 38.70
C GLY A 5 -18.09 49.91 37.89
N LYS A 6 -18.30 50.35 36.63
CA LYS A 6 -19.20 49.68 35.68
C LYS A 6 -18.58 48.33 35.28
N GLY A 7 -19.14 47.26 35.82
CA GLY A 7 -18.88 45.88 35.30
C GLY A 7 -19.36 45.83 33.85
N LYS A 8 -18.44 45.59 32.90
CA LYS A 8 -18.79 45.27 31.49
C LYS A 8 -19.39 43.85 31.48
N ASN A 9 -20.71 43.76 31.45
CA ASN A 9 -21.42 42.55 31.16
C ASN A 9 -21.06 42.16 29.69
N LYS A 10 -20.13 41.21 29.48
CA LYS A 10 -19.90 40.59 28.18
C LYS A 10 -21.17 39.77 27.83
N GLN A 11 -22.10 40.36 27.09
CA GLN A 11 -23.13 39.59 26.42
C GLN A 11 -22.43 38.53 25.58
N LYS A 12 -22.63 37.24 25.95
CA LYS A 12 -22.24 36.12 25.10
C LYS A 12 -23.11 36.22 23.82
N GLY A 13 -22.52 36.75 22.76
CA GLY A 13 -23.17 36.88 21.46
C GLY A 13 -23.67 35.48 21.01
N LYS A 14 -24.96 35.39 20.64
CA LYS A 14 -25.54 34.16 20.10
C LYS A 14 -24.80 33.80 18.80
N MET A 15 -24.30 32.56 18.71
CA MET A 15 -23.69 32.05 17.47
C MET A 15 -24.67 32.20 16.30
N SER A 16 -24.19 32.68 15.15
CA SER A 16 -25.01 32.76 13.94
C SER A 16 -25.45 31.36 13.48
N ALA A 17 -26.55 31.29 12.74
CA ALA A 17 -27.05 30.03 12.19
C ALA A 17 -25.99 29.35 11.32
N LEU A 18 -25.25 30.12 10.52
CA LEU A 18 -24.16 29.61 9.68
C LEU A 18 -23.07 28.92 10.50
N VAL A 19 -22.63 29.52 11.61
CA VAL A 19 -21.59 28.94 12.47
C VAL A 19 -22.07 27.62 13.10
N LYS A 20 -23.35 27.52 13.47
CA LYS A 20 -23.93 26.27 14.00
C LYS A 20 -23.94 25.16 12.94
N VAL A 21 -24.33 25.48 11.71
CA VAL A 21 -24.32 24.52 10.59
C VAL A 21 -22.91 24.04 10.29
N MET A 22 -21.94 24.96 10.21
CA MET A 22 -20.54 24.62 9.97
C MET A 22 -19.95 23.78 11.10
N LEU A 23 -20.36 24.03 12.36
CA LEU A 23 -19.94 23.21 13.49
C LEU A 23 -20.52 21.77 13.39
N ALA A 24 -21.79 21.62 13.02
CA ALA A 24 -22.39 20.31 12.80
C ALA A 24 -21.67 19.54 11.67
N ILE A 25 -21.39 20.21 10.54
CA ILE A 25 -20.61 19.63 9.43
C ILE A 25 -19.22 19.18 9.93
N ASN A 26 -18.52 20.04 10.68
CA ASN A 26 -17.19 19.70 11.21
C ASN A 26 -17.24 18.45 12.12
N ILE A 27 -18.22 18.34 13.01
CA ILE A 27 -18.40 17.18 13.89
C ILE A 27 -18.61 15.91 13.06
N ILE A 28 -19.47 15.95 12.04
CA ILE A 28 -19.72 14.81 11.15
C ILE A 28 -18.45 14.42 10.40
N VAL A 29 -17.75 15.39 9.80
CA VAL A 29 -16.51 15.15 9.05
C VAL A 29 -15.45 14.52 9.96
N VAL A 30 -15.25 15.05 11.16
CA VAL A 30 -14.30 14.50 12.14
C VAL A 30 -14.69 13.09 12.57
N ALA A 31 -15.98 12.82 12.83
CA ALA A 31 -16.45 11.48 13.17
C ALA A 31 -16.18 10.47 12.04
N MET A 32 -16.48 10.84 10.79
CA MET A 32 -16.21 10.00 9.61
C MET A 32 -14.69 9.82 9.39
N TYR A 33 -13.91 10.86 9.60
CA TYR A 33 -12.45 10.78 9.54
C TYR A 33 -11.89 9.78 10.55
N LEU A 34 -12.27 9.88 11.82
CA LEU A 34 -11.85 8.94 12.85
C LEU A 34 -12.34 7.52 12.55
N LEU A 35 -13.58 7.37 12.06
CA LEU A 35 -14.08 6.07 11.62
C LEU A 35 -13.19 5.51 10.52
N SER A 36 -12.85 6.28 9.48
CA SER A 36 -11.96 5.80 8.40
C SER A 36 -10.55 5.47 8.89
N ALA A 37 -10.03 6.20 9.88
CA ALA A 37 -8.70 5.97 10.45
C ALA A 37 -8.59 4.66 11.25
N PHE A 38 -9.71 4.19 11.85
CA PHE A 38 -9.70 3.05 12.76
C PHE A 38 -10.53 1.85 12.30
N SER A 39 -11.35 1.98 11.27
CA SER A 39 -12.20 0.89 10.76
C SER A 39 -11.43 -0.31 10.20
N GLY A 40 -10.17 -0.13 9.81
CA GLY A 40 -9.30 -1.23 9.40
C GLY A 40 -8.96 -2.23 10.52
N HIS A 41 -9.20 -1.89 11.79
CA HIS A 41 -9.08 -2.86 12.90
C HIS A 41 -10.29 -3.80 13.00
N ILE A 42 -11.34 -3.57 12.20
CA ILE A 42 -12.56 -4.37 12.22
C ILE A 42 -12.46 -5.44 11.14
N ASN A 43 -12.59 -6.72 11.55
CA ASN A 43 -12.58 -7.83 10.60
C ASN A 43 -13.76 -7.70 9.60
N PRO A 44 -13.48 -7.76 8.27
CA PRO A 44 -14.50 -7.66 7.24
C PRO A 44 -15.60 -8.73 7.31
N ASP A 45 -15.33 -9.90 7.88
CA ASP A 45 -16.33 -10.95 8.05
C ASP A 45 -17.39 -10.57 9.08
N THR A 46 -17.03 -9.73 10.06
CA THR A 46 -17.98 -9.27 11.09
C THR A 46 -18.74 -8.03 10.64
N MET A 47 -18.04 -7.00 10.14
CA MET A 47 -18.65 -5.71 9.75
C MET A 47 -18.02 -5.17 8.45
N GLY A 48 -18.17 -5.88 7.33
CA GLY A 48 -17.48 -5.60 6.07
C GLY A 48 -17.67 -4.17 5.55
N TYR A 49 -18.88 -3.61 5.63
CA TYR A 49 -19.13 -2.22 5.19
C TYR A 49 -18.38 -1.17 6.03
N VAL A 50 -18.20 -1.44 7.32
CA VAL A 50 -17.43 -0.55 8.19
C VAL A 50 -15.93 -0.72 7.93
N SER A 51 -15.47 -1.97 7.80
CA SER A 51 -14.06 -2.27 7.56
C SER A 51 -13.52 -1.60 6.29
N VAL A 52 -14.25 -1.71 5.16
CA VAL A 52 -13.81 -1.11 3.88
C VAL A 52 -13.83 0.42 3.89
N PHE A 53 -14.44 1.05 4.89
CA PHE A 53 -14.44 2.51 5.02
C PHE A 53 -13.03 3.08 5.31
N SER A 54 -12.09 2.25 5.79
CA SER A 54 -10.67 2.62 5.93
C SER A 54 -10.04 3.09 4.61
N MET A 55 -10.49 2.58 3.47
CA MET A 55 -10.03 3.02 2.14
C MET A 55 -10.38 4.49 1.84
N ALA A 56 -11.38 5.05 2.53
CA ALA A 56 -11.76 6.46 2.37
C ALA A 56 -10.84 7.44 3.13
N TYR A 57 -9.88 6.94 3.93
CA TYR A 57 -9.03 7.76 4.79
C TYR A 57 -8.36 8.96 4.08
N PRO A 58 -7.73 8.83 2.90
CA PRO A 58 -7.09 9.98 2.25
C PRO A 58 -8.09 11.11 1.92
N ILE A 59 -9.31 10.76 1.52
CA ILE A 59 -10.37 11.73 1.21
C ILE A 59 -10.85 12.41 2.50
N MET A 60 -11.09 11.62 3.55
CA MET A 60 -11.54 12.14 4.85
C MET A 60 -10.47 13.05 5.50
N PHE A 61 -9.18 12.72 5.32
CA PHE A 61 -8.06 13.55 5.76
C PHE A 61 -8.10 14.95 5.10
N VAL A 62 -8.30 15.02 3.78
CA VAL A 62 -8.44 16.30 3.08
C VAL A 62 -9.63 17.09 3.61
N LEU A 63 -10.77 16.46 3.84
CA LEU A 63 -11.97 17.11 4.38
C LEU A 63 -11.74 17.67 5.79
N VAL A 64 -11.05 16.93 6.66
CA VAL A 64 -10.68 17.43 8.00
C VAL A 64 -9.72 18.61 7.90
N LEU A 65 -8.74 18.59 7.00
CA LEU A 65 -7.86 19.75 6.76
C LEU A 65 -8.64 20.98 6.31
N VAL A 66 -9.63 20.82 5.43
CA VAL A 66 -10.49 21.92 4.99
C VAL A 66 -11.26 22.52 6.17
N THR A 67 -11.86 21.69 7.04
CA THR A 67 -12.56 22.20 8.24
C THR A 67 -11.59 22.83 9.24
N PHE A 68 -10.38 22.28 9.40
CA PHE A 68 -9.33 22.84 10.24
C PHE A 68 -8.94 24.26 9.76
N LEU A 69 -8.65 24.43 8.47
CA LEU A 69 -8.32 25.72 7.88
C LEU A 69 -9.47 26.71 8.02
N PHE A 70 -10.72 26.29 7.79
CA PHE A 70 -11.89 27.14 7.97
C PHE A 70 -11.97 27.75 9.39
N TRP A 71 -11.70 26.95 10.44
CA TRP A 71 -11.76 27.42 11.82
C TRP A 71 -10.61 28.36 12.21
N ILE A 72 -9.45 28.28 11.53
CA ILE A 72 -8.36 29.26 11.75
C ILE A 72 -8.84 30.67 11.46
N PHE A 73 -9.63 30.86 10.38
CA PHE A 73 -10.04 32.17 9.91
C PHE A 73 -11.38 32.66 10.48
N THR A 74 -12.16 31.78 11.13
CA THR A 74 -13.49 32.12 11.61
C THR A 74 -13.62 32.11 13.13
N HIS A 75 -13.69 30.93 13.74
CA HIS A 75 -13.90 30.74 15.18
C HIS A 75 -12.85 29.79 15.77
N ARG A 76 -11.75 30.34 16.25
CA ARG A 76 -10.59 29.58 16.78
C ARG A 76 -10.93 28.61 17.93
N ALA A 77 -12.02 28.85 18.67
CA ALA A 77 -12.46 27.93 19.71
C ALA A 77 -12.84 26.53 19.18
N PHE A 78 -13.34 26.44 17.94
CA PHE A 78 -13.73 25.17 17.31
C PHE A 78 -12.57 24.47 16.59
N LEU A 79 -11.41 25.14 16.46
CA LEU A 79 -10.19 24.56 15.88
C LEU A 79 -9.72 23.32 16.62
N LEU A 80 -9.98 23.26 17.94
CA LEU A 80 -9.53 22.14 18.79
C LEU A 80 -10.11 20.79 18.32
N ILE A 81 -11.32 20.76 17.73
CA ILE A 81 -12.00 19.53 17.30
C ILE A 81 -11.22 18.83 16.21
N PRO A 82 -11.00 19.43 15.00
CA PRO A 82 -10.20 18.80 13.95
C PRO A 82 -8.72 18.66 14.35
N PHE A 83 -8.17 19.57 15.16
CA PHE A 83 -6.79 19.49 15.65
C PHE A 83 -6.54 18.21 16.46
N LEU A 84 -7.37 17.93 17.45
CA LEU A 84 -7.24 16.70 18.25
C LEU A 84 -7.41 15.45 17.40
N ALA A 85 -8.31 15.44 16.42
CA ALA A 85 -8.46 14.32 15.50
C ALA A 85 -7.19 14.09 14.67
N LEU A 86 -6.54 15.15 14.16
CA LEU A 86 -5.27 15.06 13.44
C LEU A 86 -4.14 14.55 14.35
N VAL A 87 -4.05 15.01 15.61
CA VAL A 87 -3.05 14.54 16.57
C VAL A 87 -3.20 13.05 16.87
N VAL A 88 -4.43 12.57 17.08
CA VAL A 88 -4.68 11.15 17.37
C VAL A 88 -4.35 10.25 16.17
N THR A 89 -4.42 10.78 14.95
CA THR A 89 -4.17 10.02 13.72
C THR A 89 -2.80 10.29 13.08
N VAL A 90 -1.85 10.87 13.82
CA VAL A 90 -0.47 11.08 13.33
C VAL A 90 0.16 9.79 12.77
N PRO A 91 0.01 8.60 13.39
CA PRO A 91 0.55 7.36 12.82
C PRO A 91 0.00 7.06 11.42
N GLN A 92 -1.31 7.27 11.18
CA GLN A 92 -1.93 7.11 9.88
C GLN A 92 -1.41 8.14 8.88
N ILE A 93 -1.34 9.42 9.29
CA ILE A 93 -0.83 10.51 8.45
C ILE A 93 0.60 10.18 8.00
N MET A 94 1.48 9.79 8.91
CA MET A 94 2.87 9.44 8.59
C MET A 94 3.00 8.20 7.70
N THR A 95 2.01 7.30 7.72
CA THR A 95 2.01 6.13 6.84
C THR A 95 1.54 6.49 5.43
N PHE A 96 0.51 7.32 5.29
CA PHE A 96 0.04 7.76 3.98
C PHE A 96 0.93 8.84 3.35
N PHE A 97 1.54 9.69 4.16
CA PHE A 97 2.35 10.83 3.74
C PHE A 97 3.69 10.87 4.51
N PRO A 98 4.56 9.87 4.34
CA PRO A 98 5.88 9.89 4.95
C PRO A 98 6.72 11.06 4.42
N VAL A 99 7.69 11.54 5.22
CA VAL A 99 8.53 12.69 4.88
C VAL A 99 9.99 12.33 5.14
N HIS A 100 10.60 11.57 4.21
CA HIS A 100 12.01 11.21 4.23
C HIS A 100 12.64 11.57 2.90
N PHE A 101 13.65 12.44 2.92
CA PHE A 101 14.35 12.94 1.74
C PHE A 101 15.65 12.16 1.56
N ASN A 102 15.60 11.07 0.78
CA ASN A 102 16.76 10.23 0.49
C ASN A 102 16.90 10.07 -1.03
N ASN A 103 18.14 10.03 -1.51
CA ASN A 103 18.44 9.78 -2.92
C ASN A 103 18.89 8.32 -3.10
N TYR A 104 18.24 7.61 -4.02
CA TYR A 104 18.52 6.20 -4.30
C TYR A 104 19.98 5.95 -4.71
N ASP A 105 20.51 6.77 -5.62
CA ASP A 105 21.86 6.59 -6.15
C ASP A 105 22.95 6.80 -5.09
N GLU A 106 22.69 7.70 -4.14
CA GLU A 106 23.64 7.99 -3.05
C GLU A 106 23.65 6.91 -1.95
N VAL A 107 22.55 6.19 -1.77
CA VAL A 107 22.40 5.19 -0.69
C VAL A 107 22.73 3.77 -1.12
N LYS A 108 22.86 3.49 -2.43
CA LYS A 108 23.16 2.15 -2.96
C LYS A 108 24.65 1.85 -2.82
N THR A 109 25.03 1.13 -1.78
CA THR A 109 26.41 0.72 -1.47
C THR A 109 26.52 -0.80 -1.33
N SER A 110 27.74 -1.36 -1.36
CA SER A 110 28.00 -2.80 -1.37
C SER A 110 27.62 -3.54 -0.07
N ASP A 111 27.47 -2.82 1.03
CA ASP A 111 27.06 -3.37 2.34
C ASP A 111 25.54 -3.35 2.55
N ARG A 112 24.79 -2.78 1.60
CA ARG A 112 23.35 -2.70 1.55
C ARG A 112 22.79 -3.66 0.51
N PHE A 113 21.50 -3.95 0.60
CA PHE A 113 20.79 -4.74 -0.41
C PHE A 113 19.47 -4.06 -0.78
N THR A 114 19.05 -4.33 -2.01
CA THR A 114 17.86 -3.71 -2.59
C THR A 114 16.80 -4.75 -2.87
N LEU A 115 15.58 -4.46 -2.43
CA LEU A 115 14.39 -5.28 -2.65
C LEU A 115 13.39 -4.49 -3.48
N MET A 116 12.88 -5.10 -4.56
CA MET A 116 11.83 -4.56 -5.41
C MET A 116 10.59 -5.44 -5.30
N SER A 117 9.41 -4.83 -5.17
CA SER A 117 8.10 -5.45 -5.38
C SER A 117 7.46 -4.83 -6.61
N TYR A 118 7.02 -5.65 -7.57
CA TYR A 118 6.49 -5.17 -8.84
C TYR A 118 5.39 -6.07 -9.37
N ASN A 119 4.14 -5.60 -9.40
CA ASN A 119 3.09 -6.27 -10.17
C ASN A 119 3.29 -5.96 -11.66
N ALA A 120 3.57 -7.00 -12.43
CA ALA A 120 3.97 -6.92 -13.84
C ALA A 120 2.80 -7.11 -14.83
N LYS A 121 1.55 -7.07 -14.34
CA LYS A 121 0.30 -7.20 -15.14
C LYS A 121 0.37 -8.33 -16.17
N HIS A 122 0.60 -9.57 -15.70
CA HIS A 122 0.77 -10.77 -16.52
C HIS A 122 1.89 -10.68 -17.57
N MET A 123 2.75 -9.66 -17.48
CA MET A 123 3.74 -9.36 -18.52
C MET A 123 3.09 -9.44 -19.91
N SER A 124 1.92 -8.81 -20.07
CA SER A 124 1.07 -8.94 -21.25
C SER A 124 1.70 -8.28 -22.46
N ILE A 125 1.64 -8.97 -23.61
CA ILE A 125 2.06 -8.42 -24.91
C ILE A 125 0.94 -7.58 -25.54
N THR A 126 -0.31 -7.67 -25.03
CA THR A 126 -1.51 -7.34 -25.82
C THR A 126 -1.90 -5.86 -25.85
N ASP A 127 -1.46 -5.02 -24.93
CA ASP A 127 -2.01 -3.65 -24.84
C ASP A 127 -1.05 -2.50 -25.21
N LYS A 128 0.22 -2.76 -25.24
CA LYS A 128 1.26 -1.91 -25.88
C LYS A 128 2.42 -2.84 -26.19
N GLU A 129 2.92 -2.80 -27.40
CA GLU A 129 3.97 -3.69 -27.96
C GLU A 129 5.22 -3.92 -27.07
N ASN A 130 5.24 -3.38 -25.83
CA ASN A 130 6.45 -3.32 -25.01
C ASN A 130 6.27 -3.65 -23.52
N SER A 131 5.11 -4.09 -23.01
CA SER A 131 4.96 -4.20 -21.54
C SER A 131 5.96 -5.19 -20.91
N ILE A 132 6.18 -6.34 -21.48
CA ILE A 132 7.15 -7.33 -20.97
C ILE A 132 8.61 -6.85 -21.13
N VAL A 133 8.93 -6.21 -22.25
CA VAL A 133 10.24 -5.61 -22.51
C VAL A 133 10.47 -4.47 -21.55
N GLY A 134 9.50 -3.58 -21.39
CA GLY A 134 9.59 -2.46 -20.46
C GLY A 134 9.77 -2.90 -19.00
N VAL A 135 9.01 -3.92 -18.54
CA VAL A 135 9.20 -4.49 -17.20
C VAL A 135 10.62 -5.03 -17.00
N ILE A 136 11.17 -5.72 -18.01
CA ILE A 136 12.53 -6.22 -17.95
C ILE A 136 13.55 -5.06 -17.91
N GLU A 137 13.36 -4.03 -18.73
CA GLU A 137 14.22 -2.84 -18.76
C GLU A 137 14.17 -2.09 -17.43
N ASP A 138 12.99 -1.89 -16.84
CA ASP A 138 12.83 -1.32 -15.49
C ASP A 138 13.63 -2.10 -14.44
N ILE A 139 13.52 -3.44 -14.44
CA ILE A 139 14.27 -4.30 -13.51
C ILE A 139 15.78 -4.16 -13.72
N LEU A 140 16.25 -4.11 -14.97
CA LEU A 140 17.67 -3.96 -15.29
C LEU A 140 18.20 -2.56 -14.94
N GLU A 141 17.41 -1.51 -15.13
CA GLU A 141 17.76 -0.13 -14.81
C GLU A 141 17.95 0.07 -13.31
N TYR A 142 16.93 -0.26 -12.50
CA TYR A 142 17.03 -0.13 -11.04
C TYR A 142 17.94 -1.19 -10.42
N ASN A 143 18.13 -2.32 -11.10
CA ASN A 143 19.09 -3.34 -10.74
C ASN A 143 19.08 -3.72 -9.26
N PRO A 144 17.92 -4.14 -8.70
CA PRO A 144 17.80 -4.59 -7.31
C PRO A 144 18.50 -5.93 -7.09
N ASP A 145 18.74 -6.31 -5.83
CA ASP A 145 19.30 -7.62 -5.50
C ASP A 145 18.26 -8.73 -5.54
N PHE A 146 17.03 -8.41 -5.14
CA PHE A 146 15.89 -9.31 -5.12
C PHE A 146 14.67 -8.62 -5.74
N VAL A 147 13.92 -9.35 -6.56
CA VAL A 147 12.70 -8.88 -7.22
C VAL A 147 11.56 -9.83 -6.90
N CYS A 148 10.54 -9.33 -6.21
CA CYS A 148 9.25 -9.98 -6.02
C CYS A 148 8.32 -9.52 -7.14
N LEU A 149 7.96 -10.41 -8.05
CA LEU A 149 7.02 -10.14 -9.13
C LEU A 149 5.65 -10.71 -8.77
N GLN A 150 4.62 -9.91 -8.90
CA GLN A 150 3.24 -10.38 -8.93
C GLN A 150 2.78 -10.32 -10.40
N GLU A 151 1.97 -11.28 -10.81
CA GLU A 151 1.59 -11.46 -12.22
C GLU A 151 2.82 -11.55 -13.15
N GLY A 152 3.97 -12.01 -12.60
CA GLY A 152 5.23 -12.17 -13.31
C GLY A 152 5.37 -13.52 -14.01
N GLN A 153 6.47 -13.71 -14.76
CA GLN A 153 6.71 -14.93 -15.53
C GLN A 153 8.16 -15.42 -15.42
N THR A 154 8.35 -16.73 -15.65
CA THR A 154 9.68 -17.33 -15.77
C THR A 154 10.37 -16.98 -17.08
N TYR A 155 11.71 -17.12 -17.10
CA TYR A 155 12.49 -17.00 -18.33
C TYR A 155 12.03 -17.96 -19.44
N VAL A 156 11.53 -19.16 -19.09
CA VAL A 156 10.99 -20.12 -20.06
C VAL A 156 9.76 -19.54 -20.76
N LYS A 157 8.81 -18.99 -20.00
CA LYS A 157 7.61 -18.36 -20.58
C LYS A 157 7.91 -17.07 -21.31
N MET A 158 8.88 -16.29 -20.84
CA MET A 158 9.39 -15.10 -21.54
C MET A 158 9.95 -15.48 -22.92
N ASN A 159 10.79 -16.51 -22.99
CA ASN A 159 11.34 -17.00 -24.27
C ASN A 159 10.27 -17.48 -25.23
N GLN A 160 9.24 -18.19 -24.76
CA GLN A 160 8.11 -18.64 -25.57
C GLN A 160 7.27 -17.48 -26.17
N ARG A 161 7.37 -16.28 -25.60
CA ARG A 161 6.69 -15.07 -26.08
C ARG A 161 7.48 -14.25 -27.09
N GLY A 162 8.63 -14.73 -27.56
CA GLY A 162 9.44 -14.07 -28.59
C GLY A 162 10.18 -12.81 -28.12
N ILE A 163 10.55 -12.76 -26.83
CA ILE A 163 11.40 -11.68 -26.32
C ILE A 163 12.77 -11.76 -26.98
N ASN A 164 13.37 -10.59 -27.23
CA ASN A 164 14.71 -10.48 -27.78
C ASN A 164 15.70 -11.32 -26.94
N GLU A 165 16.41 -12.23 -27.61
CA GLU A 165 17.35 -13.15 -26.96
C GLU A 165 18.47 -12.44 -26.20
N ASP A 166 18.95 -11.28 -26.68
CA ASP A 166 19.96 -10.48 -26.00
C ASP A 166 19.41 -9.95 -24.67
N LEU A 167 18.21 -9.41 -24.66
CA LEU A 167 17.59 -8.89 -23.44
C LEU A 167 17.38 -10.00 -22.40
N LEU A 168 16.93 -11.16 -22.86
CA LEU A 168 16.77 -12.35 -22.01
C LEU A 168 18.10 -12.86 -21.47
N ALA A 169 19.16 -12.86 -22.30
CA ALA A 169 20.50 -13.23 -21.88
C ALA A 169 21.06 -12.26 -20.81
N ARG A 170 20.83 -10.96 -20.98
CA ARG A 170 21.21 -9.94 -19.98
C ARG A 170 20.48 -10.17 -18.65
N MET A 171 19.18 -10.49 -18.69
CA MET A 171 18.41 -10.81 -17.49
C MET A 171 18.96 -12.05 -16.78
N LYS A 172 19.17 -13.15 -17.52
CA LYS A 172 19.72 -14.41 -16.97
C LYS A 172 21.11 -14.22 -16.36
N ALA A 173 21.98 -13.43 -17.01
CA ALA A 173 23.29 -13.12 -16.50
C ALA A 173 23.22 -12.27 -15.20
N ARG A 174 22.25 -11.39 -15.09
CA ARG A 174 22.06 -10.52 -13.93
C ARG A 174 21.38 -11.22 -12.76
N TYR A 175 20.39 -12.08 -13.05
CA TYR A 175 19.55 -12.77 -12.07
C TYR A 175 19.60 -14.29 -12.34
N PRO A 176 20.66 -14.99 -11.89
CA PRO A 176 20.83 -16.43 -12.14
C PRO A 176 19.80 -17.30 -11.40
N TYR A 177 19.09 -16.74 -10.44
CA TYR A 177 18.05 -17.45 -9.70
C TYR A 177 16.67 -16.90 -10.11
N ASP A 178 15.88 -17.73 -10.79
CA ASP A 178 14.55 -17.43 -11.35
C ASP A 178 13.56 -18.50 -10.90
N TYR A 179 12.47 -18.06 -10.28
CA TYR A 179 11.38 -18.92 -9.83
C TYR A 179 10.04 -18.32 -10.26
N ALA A 180 9.06 -19.16 -10.54
CA ALA A 180 7.67 -18.75 -10.65
C ALA A 180 6.76 -19.81 -10.07
N SER A 181 5.64 -19.37 -9.49
CA SER A 181 4.60 -20.25 -9.00
C SER A 181 3.93 -21.02 -10.13
N ASN A 182 3.30 -22.15 -9.78
CA ASN A 182 2.49 -22.94 -10.69
C ASN A 182 1.00 -22.54 -10.66
N PHE A 183 0.63 -21.50 -9.93
CA PHE A 183 -0.73 -21.02 -9.80
C PHE A 183 -1.13 -20.10 -10.96
N MET A 184 -2.43 -19.86 -11.14
CA MET A 184 -2.95 -19.06 -12.27
C MET A 184 -2.42 -17.62 -12.28
N ASN A 185 -2.35 -17.00 -11.11
CA ASN A 185 -1.71 -15.69 -10.94
C ASN A 185 -0.28 -15.87 -10.47
N ILE A 186 0.59 -15.93 -11.45
CA ILE A 186 1.99 -16.29 -11.26
C ILE A 186 2.71 -15.23 -10.42
N CYS A 187 3.18 -15.60 -9.23
CA CYS A 187 4.23 -14.86 -8.55
C CYS A 187 5.59 -15.34 -9.04
N GLY A 188 6.38 -14.41 -9.54
CA GLY A 188 7.75 -14.65 -9.95
C GLY A 188 8.75 -14.11 -8.92
N PHE A 189 9.96 -14.66 -8.92
CA PHE A 189 11.04 -14.17 -8.07
C PHE A 189 12.36 -14.24 -8.82
N LEU A 190 13.08 -13.11 -8.82
CA LEU A 190 14.40 -13.02 -9.41
C LEU A 190 15.42 -12.60 -8.36
N SER A 191 16.59 -13.24 -8.37
CA SER A 191 17.64 -12.94 -7.40
C SER A 191 19.04 -12.99 -8.03
N LYS A 192 19.90 -12.04 -7.63
CA LYS A 192 21.33 -12.06 -7.88
C LYS A 192 22.08 -13.00 -6.93
N LYS A 193 21.48 -13.34 -5.81
CA LYS A 193 22.07 -14.10 -4.72
C LYS A 193 21.43 -15.47 -4.63
N PRO A 194 22.14 -16.49 -4.08
CA PRO A 194 21.55 -17.79 -3.86
C PRO A 194 20.29 -17.71 -2.99
N VAL A 195 19.23 -18.33 -3.47
CA VAL A 195 17.94 -18.45 -2.76
C VAL A 195 17.37 -19.84 -2.97
N SER A 196 16.52 -20.28 -2.05
CA SER A 196 15.72 -21.50 -2.17
C SER A 196 14.27 -21.21 -1.86
N LEU A 197 13.35 -21.77 -2.65
CA LEU A 197 11.92 -21.76 -2.37
C LEU A 197 11.67 -22.73 -1.21
N VAL A 198 10.99 -22.27 -0.15
CA VAL A 198 10.68 -23.08 1.04
C VAL A 198 9.19 -23.29 1.26
N LEU A 199 8.36 -22.45 0.67
CA LEU A 199 6.90 -22.58 0.67
C LEU A 199 6.34 -21.99 -0.62
N SER A 200 5.33 -22.66 -1.18
CA SER A 200 4.54 -22.16 -2.32
C SER A 200 3.10 -22.53 -2.07
N GLU A 201 2.24 -21.54 -1.89
CA GLU A 201 0.81 -21.69 -1.65
C GLU A 201 0.03 -20.73 -2.54
N GLY A 202 -1.16 -21.15 -2.96
CA GLY A 202 -2.07 -20.32 -3.75
C GLY A 202 -3.43 -20.98 -3.86
N ASP A 203 -4.37 -20.25 -4.46
CA ASP A 203 -5.70 -20.74 -4.78
C ASP A 203 -5.96 -20.63 -6.31
N ASP A 204 -7.14 -21.05 -6.75
CA ASP A 204 -7.57 -20.89 -8.13
C ASP A 204 -7.97 -19.45 -8.50
N GLY A 205 -7.85 -18.51 -7.53
CA GLY A 205 -8.13 -17.09 -7.66
C GLY A 205 -6.87 -16.25 -7.82
N TYR A 206 -6.79 -15.16 -7.03
CA TYR A 206 -5.68 -14.20 -7.06
C TYR A 206 -4.65 -14.42 -5.95
N PHE A 207 -4.95 -15.27 -4.97
CA PHE A 207 -4.04 -15.47 -3.84
C PHE A 207 -2.83 -16.29 -4.23
N ASN A 208 -1.67 -15.76 -3.87
CA ASN A 208 -0.40 -16.43 -4.00
C ASN A 208 0.54 -16.05 -2.87
N LEU A 209 1.28 -16.99 -2.32
CA LEU A 209 2.29 -16.81 -1.29
C LEU A 209 3.49 -17.71 -1.57
N GLU A 210 4.60 -17.10 -1.91
CA GLU A 210 5.89 -17.74 -2.11
C GLU A 210 6.86 -17.31 -1.02
N VAL A 211 7.56 -18.24 -0.39
CA VAL A 211 8.56 -17.93 0.62
C VAL A 211 9.94 -18.40 0.15
N PHE A 212 10.85 -17.44 0.04
CA PHE A 212 12.24 -17.67 -0.35
C PHE A 212 13.17 -17.51 0.84
N LYS A 213 14.11 -18.44 0.98
CA LYS A 213 15.18 -18.40 1.99
C LYS A 213 16.51 -18.05 1.35
N THR A 214 17.30 -17.19 1.99
CA THR A 214 18.67 -16.86 1.58
C THR A 214 19.57 -16.68 2.82
N GLU A 215 20.85 -17.01 2.66
CA GLU A 215 21.90 -16.72 3.66
C GLU A 215 22.78 -15.52 3.24
N ALA A 216 22.48 -14.91 2.09
CA ALA A 216 23.35 -13.89 1.47
C ALA A 216 23.26 -12.50 2.13
N LEU A 217 22.40 -12.32 3.14
CA LEU A 217 22.16 -11.04 3.82
C LEU A 217 22.84 -10.93 5.20
N LYS A 218 24.05 -11.50 5.33
CA LYS A 218 24.76 -11.62 6.63
C LYS A 218 23.90 -12.36 7.67
N GLY A 219 23.52 -13.58 7.33
CA GLY A 219 22.65 -14.50 8.06
C GLY A 219 21.32 -14.74 7.33
N THR A 220 20.55 -15.65 7.87
CA THR A 220 19.28 -16.09 7.27
C THR A 220 18.30 -14.95 7.05
N ALA A 221 17.68 -14.93 5.88
CA ALA A 221 16.54 -14.08 5.60
C ALA A 221 15.46 -14.87 4.86
N TYR A 222 14.20 -14.57 5.18
CA TYR A 222 13.02 -15.03 4.46
C TYR A 222 12.37 -13.85 3.76
N ILE A 223 12.10 -14.02 2.47
CA ILE A 223 11.41 -13.04 1.63
C ILE A 223 10.10 -13.70 1.18
N LEU A 224 8.99 -13.16 1.67
CA LEU A 224 7.65 -13.58 1.31
C LEU A 224 7.17 -12.70 0.15
N ASN A 225 6.90 -13.32 -1.00
CA ASN A 225 6.27 -12.68 -2.15
C ASN A 225 4.80 -13.07 -2.18
N THR A 226 3.90 -12.11 -2.21
CA THR A 226 2.46 -12.40 -2.12
C THR A 226 1.64 -11.53 -3.06
N HIS A 227 0.52 -12.09 -3.51
CA HIS A 227 -0.52 -11.39 -4.26
C HIS A 227 -1.87 -11.77 -3.64
N LEU A 228 -2.65 -10.79 -3.20
CA LEU A 228 -3.95 -11.00 -2.57
C LEU A 228 -5.09 -10.80 -3.58
N GLU A 229 -6.28 -11.26 -3.18
CA GLU A 229 -7.51 -11.14 -3.97
C GLU A 229 -7.75 -9.72 -4.46
N SER A 230 -7.92 -9.58 -5.77
CA SER A 230 -8.31 -8.31 -6.40
C SER A 230 -9.76 -7.96 -6.11
N ILE A 231 -10.11 -6.68 -6.21
CA ILE A 231 -11.51 -6.21 -6.13
C ILE A 231 -12.31 -6.74 -7.32
N GLY A 232 -11.66 -7.15 -8.41
CA GLY A 232 -12.31 -7.67 -9.62
C GLY A 232 -13.18 -6.62 -10.31
N LEU A 233 -12.70 -5.38 -10.41
CA LEU A 233 -13.36 -4.34 -11.20
C LEU A 233 -13.18 -4.64 -12.67
N THR A 234 -14.31 -4.83 -13.37
CA THR A 234 -14.32 -4.96 -14.83
C THR A 234 -14.18 -3.59 -15.49
N ASP A 235 -13.80 -3.54 -16.77
CA ASP A 235 -13.74 -2.29 -17.53
C ASP A 235 -15.09 -1.57 -17.53
N SER A 236 -16.20 -2.31 -17.56
CA SER A 236 -17.54 -1.74 -17.41
C SER A 236 -17.77 -1.11 -16.02
N ASP A 237 -17.22 -1.68 -14.93
CA ASP A 237 -17.29 -1.10 -13.59
C ASP A 237 -16.43 0.18 -13.52
N LYS A 238 -15.23 0.17 -14.13
CA LYS A 238 -14.34 1.34 -14.22
C LYS A 238 -14.96 2.47 -15.04
N GLU A 239 -15.52 2.16 -16.22
CA GLU A 239 -16.22 3.13 -17.07
C GLU A 239 -17.43 3.74 -16.35
N LEU A 240 -18.17 2.93 -15.62
CA LEU A 240 -19.32 3.35 -14.85
C LEU A 240 -18.92 4.28 -13.70
N TYR A 241 -17.82 3.98 -13.00
CA TYR A 241 -17.24 4.87 -11.99
C TYR A 241 -16.86 6.23 -12.60
N LEU A 242 -16.22 6.23 -13.78
CA LEU A 242 -15.87 7.46 -14.49
C LEU A 242 -17.12 8.27 -14.93
N LYS A 243 -18.20 7.59 -15.35
CA LYS A 243 -19.48 8.24 -15.66
C LYS A 243 -20.11 8.86 -14.39
N LEU A 244 -20.02 8.18 -13.24
CA LEU A 244 -20.49 8.69 -11.95
C LEU A 244 -19.76 9.97 -11.52
N THR A 245 -18.45 10.00 -11.67
CA THR A 245 -17.62 11.15 -11.28
C THR A 245 -17.81 12.34 -12.24
N ASN A 246 -18.17 12.09 -13.49
CA ASN A 246 -18.40 13.11 -14.53
C ASN A 246 -19.86 13.62 -14.61
N LYS A 247 -20.74 13.29 -13.65
CA LYS A 247 -22.17 13.71 -13.58
C LYS A 247 -23.00 13.39 -14.85
N LYS A 248 -22.71 12.32 -15.57
CA LYS A 248 -23.40 11.95 -16.83
C LYS A 248 -24.40 10.80 -16.67
N VAL A 249 -24.89 10.51 -15.45
CA VAL A 249 -25.76 9.38 -15.17
C VAL A 249 -27.01 9.82 -14.41
N GLU A 250 -28.19 9.31 -14.78
CA GLU A 250 -29.44 9.56 -14.09
C GLU A 250 -29.48 8.91 -12.69
N ASP A 251 -30.15 9.58 -11.73
CA ASP A 251 -30.15 9.24 -10.29
C ASP A 251 -30.62 7.81 -9.97
N SER A 252 -31.52 7.24 -10.77
CA SER A 252 -32.08 5.90 -10.54
C SER A 252 -31.07 4.76 -10.78
N SER A 253 -30.16 4.92 -11.75
CA SER A 253 -29.12 3.94 -12.05
C SER A 253 -27.93 4.02 -11.07
N LEU A 254 -27.73 5.18 -10.44
CA LEU A 254 -26.61 5.45 -9.51
C LEU A 254 -26.64 4.57 -8.25
N ARG A 255 -27.81 4.31 -7.68
CA ARG A 255 -27.95 3.51 -6.44
C ARG A 255 -27.55 2.05 -6.67
N GLY A 256 -28.02 1.45 -7.75
CA GLY A 256 -27.67 0.07 -8.08
C GLY A 256 -26.19 -0.14 -8.31
N VAL A 257 -25.53 0.80 -9.00
CA VAL A 257 -24.11 0.79 -9.27
C VAL A 257 -23.27 0.92 -8.01
N ARG A 258 -23.58 1.90 -7.16
CA ARG A 258 -22.88 2.11 -5.88
C ARG A 258 -23.01 0.87 -4.99
N SER A 259 -24.20 0.28 -4.90
CA SER A 259 -24.43 -0.95 -4.14
C SER A 259 -23.60 -2.12 -4.68
N LYS A 260 -23.53 -2.30 -6.02
CA LYS A 260 -22.73 -3.36 -6.66
C LYS A 260 -21.22 -3.17 -6.41
N LEU A 261 -20.70 -1.96 -6.58
CA LEU A 261 -19.29 -1.67 -6.32
C LEU A 261 -18.92 -1.88 -4.86
N LEU A 262 -19.75 -1.39 -3.94
CA LEU A 262 -19.53 -1.57 -2.51
C LEU A 262 -19.60 -3.06 -2.11
N SER A 263 -20.53 -3.83 -2.68
CA SER A 263 -20.61 -5.28 -2.45
C SER A 263 -19.35 -6.01 -2.95
N LYS A 264 -18.79 -5.62 -4.12
CA LYS A 264 -17.51 -6.16 -4.60
C LYS A 264 -16.35 -5.85 -3.65
N LEU A 265 -16.26 -4.59 -3.18
CA LEU A 265 -15.25 -4.18 -2.20
C LEU A 265 -15.32 -5.01 -0.91
N VAL A 266 -16.52 -5.19 -0.36
CA VAL A 266 -16.73 -5.99 0.85
C VAL A 266 -16.40 -7.47 0.61
N SER A 267 -16.83 -8.04 -0.52
CA SER A 267 -16.52 -9.44 -0.87
C SER A 267 -15.03 -9.68 -1.00
N ALA A 268 -14.31 -8.80 -1.70
CA ALA A 268 -12.85 -8.88 -1.84
C ALA A 268 -12.15 -8.68 -0.49
N ALA A 269 -12.59 -7.73 0.34
CA ALA A 269 -12.03 -7.52 1.67
C ALA A 269 -12.17 -8.75 2.57
N LYS A 270 -13.30 -9.48 2.49
CA LYS A 270 -13.50 -10.75 3.22
C LYS A 270 -12.53 -11.84 2.77
N LYS A 271 -12.31 -12.01 1.47
CA LYS A 271 -11.33 -12.95 0.96
C LYS A 271 -9.91 -12.56 1.41
N ARG A 272 -9.55 -11.28 1.27
CA ARG A 272 -8.25 -10.79 1.72
C ARG A 272 -8.02 -10.94 3.22
N SER A 273 -9.07 -10.92 4.06
CA SER A 273 -8.88 -11.10 5.52
C SER A 273 -8.28 -12.47 5.85
N SER A 274 -8.84 -13.55 5.30
CA SER A 274 -8.31 -14.90 5.52
C SER A 274 -6.92 -15.11 4.90
N GLN A 275 -6.68 -14.54 3.71
CA GLN A 275 -5.37 -14.56 3.05
C GLN A 275 -4.32 -13.82 3.89
N ALA A 276 -4.66 -12.65 4.43
CA ALA A 276 -3.79 -11.86 5.30
C ALA A 276 -3.43 -12.59 6.60
N GLU A 277 -4.41 -13.25 7.22
CA GLU A 277 -4.21 -14.08 8.41
C GLU A 277 -3.29 -15.26 8.11
N ARG A 278 -3.42 -15.87 6.92
CA ARG A 278 -2.50 -16.95 6.49
C ARG A 278 -1.07 -16.46 6.33
N ILE A 279 -0.85 -15.34 5.64
CA ILE A 279 0.48 -14.74 5.47
C ILE A 279 1.09 -14.41 6.84
N ARG A 280 0.33 -13.83 7.75
CA ARG A 280 0.80 -13.51 9.10
C ARG A 280 1.19 -14.77 9.87
N THR A 281 0.37 -15.83 9.82
CA THR A 281 0.67 -17.11 10.45
C THR A 281 1.99 -17.70 9.96
N VAL A 282 2.25 -17.66 8.65
CA VAL A 282 3.52 -18.12 8.06
C VAL A 282 4.68 -17.29 8.55
N ALA A 283 4.57 -15.96 8.52
CA ALA A 283 5.63 -15.07 8.98
C ALA A 283 5.94 -15.25 10.47
N ASP A 284 4.91 -15.44 11.32
CA ASP A 284 5.08 -15.71 12.75
C ASP A 284 5.77 -17.05 12.98
N SER A 285 5.37 -18.11 12.26
CA SER A 285 6.00 -19.42 12.34
C SER A 285 7.48 -19.36 11.98
N LEU A 286 7.86 -18.61 10.93
CA LEU A 286 9.25 -18.39 10.55
C LEU A 286 10.01 -17.60 11.62
N SER A 287 9.40 -16.59 12.22
CA SER A 287 10.01 -15.81 13.31
C SER A 287 10.25 -16.63 14.57
N VAL A 288 9.38 -17.60 14.86
CA VAL A 288 9.53 -18.53 16.01
C VAL A 288 10.55 -19.60 15.71
N SER A 289 10.54 -20.19 14.51
CA SER A 289 11.47 -21.29 14.13
C SER A 289 12.91 -20.80 13.93
N ASP A 290 13.10 -19.58 13.45
CA ASP A 290 14.41 -18.95 13.31
C ASP A 290 14.38 -17.50 13.84
N PRO A 291 14.53 -17.31 15.17
CA PRO A 291 14.44 -15.97 15.79
C PRO A 291 15.52 -14.99 15.32
N LYS A 292 16.60 -15.48 14.68
CA LYS A 292 17.68 -14.63 14.14
C LYS A 292 17.43 -14.22 12.69
N ALA A 293 16.57 -14.93 11.96
CA ALA A 293 16.30 -14.64 10.56
C ALA A 293 15.61 -13.28 10.38
N LYS A 294 15.96 -12.59 9.31
CA LYS A 294 15.27 -11.41 8.83
C LYS A 294 14.03 -11.85 8.06
N ILE A 295 12.91 -11.15 8.25
CA ILE A 295 11.68 -11.44 7.52
C ILE A 295 11.28 -10.20 6.75
N PHE A 296 10.97 -10.38 5.45
CA PHE A 296 10.42 -9.39 4.55
C PHE A 296 9.12 -9.94 3.97
N ILE A 297 8.10 -9.10 3.86
CA ILE A 297 6.85 -9.42 3.18
C ILE A 297 6.64 -8.36 2.11
N CYS A 298 6.61 -8.79 0.85
CA CYS A 298 6.51 -7.92 -0.31
C CYS A 298 5.35 -8.39 -1.17
N GLY A 299 4.66 -7.45 -1.81
CA GLY A 299 3.65 -7.85 -2.77
C GLY A 299 2.57 -6.81 -3.02
N ASP A 300 1.69 -7.19 -3.92
CA ASP A 300 0.43 -6.51 -4.16
C ASP A 300 -0.62 -7.05 -3.18
N PHE A 301 -0.98 -6.23 -2.20
CA PHE A 301 -2.00 -6.60 -1.22
C PHE A 301 -3.41 -6.28 -1.71
N ASN A 302 -3.54 -5.64 -2.89
CA ASN A 302 -4.82 -5.14 -3.40
C ASN A 302 -5.61 -4.30 -2.37
N ASP A 303 -4.88 -3.73 -1.40
CA ASP A 303 -5.46 -2.99 -0.28
C ASP A 303 -4.57 -1.84 0.17
N THR A 304 -5.20 -0.73 0.60
CA THR A 304 -4.49 0.48 1.00
C THR A 304 -3.96 0.38 2.44
N PRO A 305 -3.03 1.27 2.86
CA PRO A 305 -2.60 1.33 4.25
C PRO A 305 -3.78 1.47 5.22
N TYR A 306 -3.61 0.89 6.41
CA TYR A 306 -4.62 0.89 7.49
C TYR A 306 -5.94 0.18 7.18
N THR A 307 -6.00 -0.66 6.14
CA THR A 307 -7.06 -1.66 5.98
C THR A 307 -6.80 -2.88 6.86
N TYR A 308 -7.78 -3.76 7.00
CA TYR A 308 -7.64 -4.98 7.83
C TYR A 308 -6.49 -5.86 7.34
N SER A 309 -6.42 -6.14 6.03
CA SER A 309 -5.36 -6.96 5.44
C SER A 309 -3.98 -6.36 5.66
N TYR A 310 -3.83 -5.05 5.42
CA TYR A 310 -2.58 -4.34 5.67
C TYR A 310 -2.14 -4.46 7.14
N LEU A 311 -3.03 -4.20 8.09
CA LEU A 311 -2.72 -4.24 9.52
C LEU A 311 -2.40 -5.65 9.99
N THR A 312 -3.14 -6.66 9.50
CA THR A 312 -2.95 -8.07 9.83
C THR A 312 -1.60 -8.58 9.33
N ILE A 313 -1.28 -8.36 8.04
CA ILE A 313 0.00 -8.79 7.46
C ILE A 313 1.16 -8.08 8.15
N LYS A 314 1.02 -6.76 8.37
CA LYS A 314 2.06 -5.97 9.04
C LYS A 314 2.34 -6.50 10.44
N GLY A 315 1.31 -6.76 11.26
CA GLY A 315 1.51 -7.12 12.67
C GLY A 315 2.46 -6.14 13.37
N ASP A 316 3.50 -6.66 14.00
CA ASP A 316 4.59 -5.90 14.66
C ASP A 316 5.77 -5.55 13.73
N MET A 317 5.69 -5.90 12.45
CA MET A 317 6.66 -5.44 11.45
C MET A 317 6.47 -3.95 11.12
N SER A 318 7.46 -3.38 10.44
CA SER A 318 7.45 -1.99 9.97
C SER A 318 7.20 -1.93 8.46
N ASP A 319 6.63 -0.81 8.00
CA ASP A 319 6.42 -0.50 6.58
C ASP A 319 7.61 0.33 6.06
N ALA A 320 8.31 -0.19 5.05
CA ALA A 320 9.48 0.45 4.48
C ALA A 320 9.17 1.83 3.87
N MET A 321 7.99 1.98 3.23
CA MET A 321 7.56 3.26 2.68
C MET A 321 7.32 4.29 3.78
N LYS A 322 6.68 3.90 4.88
CA LYS A 322 6.48 4.78 6.04
C LYS A 322 7.81 5.25 6.63
N ASP A 323 8.79 4.34 6.73
CA ASP A 323 10.01 4.58 7.50
C ASP A 323 11.14 5.22 6.67
N ALA A 324 11.06 5.19 5.32
CA ALA A 324 12.09 5.75 4.45
C ALA A 324 11.56 6.29 3.11
N GLY A 325 10.26 6.52 2.98
CA GLY A 325 9.65 7.03 1.75
C GLY A 325 9.28 8.51 1.79
N LEU A 326 8.75 9.03 0.66
CA LEU A 326 8.32 10.42 0.53
C LEU A 326 6.95 10.53 -0.13
N GLY A 327 6.02 11.21 0.55
CA GLY A 327 4.71 11.58 0.02
C GLY A 327 3.75 10.41 -0.15
N TYR A 328 2.63 10.65 -0.87
CA TYR A 328 1.55 9.65 -1.02
C TYR A 328 1.96 8.38 -1.76
N SER A 329 2.88 8.46 -2.70
CA SER A 329 3.55 7.32 -3.35
C SER A 329 2.58 6.23 -3.83
N ASN A 330 1.59 6.60 -4.69
CA ASN A 330 0.68 5.61 -5.28
C ASN A 330 1.45 4.59 -6.12
N THR A 331 1.08 3.32 -5.99
CA THR A 331 1.66 2.21 -6.75
C THR A 331 0.76 1.78 -7.90
N TYR A 332 -0.55 1.84 -7.77
CA TYR A 332 -1.53 1.59 -8.84
C TYR A 332 -1.99 2.89 -9.49
N HIS A 333 -2.13 2.89 -10.84
CA HIS A 333 -2.42 4.11 -11.61
C HIS A 333 -3.31 3.91 -12.85
N ASP A 334 -4.10 2.85 -12.90
CA ASP A 334 -5.02 2.62 -14.03
C ASP A 334 -6.34 3.42 -13.88
N SER A 335 -6.88 3.89 -15.00
CA SER A 335 -8.23 4.45 -15.14
C SER A 335 -8.57 5.55 -14.12
N ARG A 336 -7.60 6.41 -13.75
CA ARG A 336 -7.69 7.47 -12.72
C ARG A 336 -7.87 6.94 -11.29
N PHE A 337 -7.60 5.68 -11.04
CA PHE A 337 -7.44 5.14 -9.70
C PHE A 337 -5.98 5.25 -9.29
N TYR A 338 -5.70 5.97 -8.22
CA TYR A 338 -4.35 6.19 -7.71
C TYR A 338 -4.28 5.70 -6.26
N PHE A 339 -3.87 4.46 -6.08
CA PHE A 339 -3.78 3.82 -4.77
C PHE A 339 -2.38 3.31 -4.50
N ARG A 340 -1.97 3.31 -3.23
CA ARG A 340 -0.83 2.52 -2.78
C ARG A 340 -1.34 1.19 -2.28
N ILE A 341 -1.15 0.13 -3.03
CA ILE A 341 -1.60 -1.23 -2.74
C ILE A 341 -0.46 -2.26 -2.74
N ASP A 342 0.70 -1.86 -3.23
CA ASP A 342 1.93 -2.64 -3.15
C ASP A 342 2.74 -2.19 -1.94
N HIS A 343 3.22 -3.14 -1.13
CA HIS A 343 3.87 -2.87 0.14
C HIS A 343 5.13 -3.73 0.33
N ILE A 344 6.08 -3.20 1.12
CA ILE A 344 7.25 -3.92 1.62
C ILE A 344 7.28 -3.77 3.15
N PHE A 345 7.03 -4.86 3.86
CA PHE A 345 7.18 -4.93 5.31
C PHE A 345 8.47 -5.65 5.70
N TYR A 346 9.04 -5.27 6.82
CA TYR A 346 10.32 -5.79 7.29
C TYR A 346 10.41 -5.87 8.81
N ASP A 347 11.27 -6.77 9.33
CA ASP A 347 11.57 -6.84 10.77
C ASP A 347 12.52 -5.70 11.17
N SER A 348 11.95 -4.65 11.76
CA SER A 348 12.69 -3.44 12.16
C SER A 348 13.69 -3.65 13.29
N ARG A 349 13.67 -4.80 13.95
CA ARG A 349 14.67 -5.15 14.98
C ARG A 349 16.01 -5.53 14.35
N LYS A 350 16.03 -6.02 13.11
CA LYS A 350 17.18 -6.64 12.45
C LYS A 350 17.77 -5.83 11.29
N CYS A 351 16.95 -5.02 10.64
CA CYS A 351 17.38 -4.14 9.55
C CYS A 351 16.59 -2.83 9.57
N ARG A 352 16.99 -1.89 8.72
CA ARG A 352 16.24 -0.65 8.47
C ARG A 352 16.29 -0.28 6.99
N PRO A 353 15.24 0.29 6.43
CA PRO A 353 15.31 0.91 5.12
C PRO A 353 16.08 2.22 5.21
N VAL A 354 16.91 2.48 4.20
CA VAL A 354 17.66 3.73 4.04
C VAL A 354 16.98 4.66 3.05
N CYS A 355 16.36 4.07 2.01
CA CYS A 355 15.56 4.76 1.03
C CYS A 355 14.46 3.83 0.53
N THR A 356 13.25 4.34 0.41
CA THR A 356 12.13 3.61 -0.22
C THR A 356 11.39 4.57 -1.14
N PHE A 357 11.11 4.14 -2.36
CA PHE A 357 10.41 4.98 -3.33
C PHE A 357 9.59 4.13 -4.30
N VAL A 358 8.68 4.80 -4.99
CA VAL A 358 7.89 4.26 -6.10
C VAL A 358 8.51 4.76 -7.40
N ALA A 359 8.99 3.84 -8.22
CA ALA A 359 9.60 4.18 -9.51
C ALA A 359 8.51 4.39 -10.57
N LYS A 360 8.43 5.59 -11.11
CA LYS A 360 7.43 5.94 -12.13
C LYS A 360 7.82 5.34 -13.47
N THR A 361 7.06 4.35 -13.93
CA THR A 361 7.24 3.68 -15.24
C THR A 361 5.91 3.58 -15.97
N GLU A 362 5.93 3.26 -17.27
CA GLU A 362 4.72 3.03 -18.06
C GLU A 362 4.57 1.55 -18.48
N SER A 363 5.42 0.67 -17.93
CA SER A 363 5.51 -0.73 -18.35
C SER A 363 4.40 -1.61 -17.79
N SER A 364 3.74 -1.18 -16.71
CA SER A 364 2.62 -1.86 -16.05
C SER A 364 1.61 -0.82 -15.56
N ASP A 365 0.40 -1.23 -15.17
CA ASP A 365 -0.54 -0.38 -14.42
C ASP A 365 -0.20 -0.27 -12.93
N HIS A 366 0.87 -0.95 -12.50
CA HIS A 366 1.52 -0.74 -11.22
C HIS A 366 2.92 -0.13 -11.40
N TYR A 367 3.29 0.71 -10.46
CA TYR A 367 4.66 1.18 -10.31
C TYR A 367 5.42 0.29 -9.31
N PRO A 368 6.67 -0.11 -9.61
CA PRO A 368 7.44 -0.89 -8.65
C PRO A 368 7.77 -0.09 -7.39
N VAL A 369 7.69 -0.77 -6.24
CA VAL A 369 8.19 -0.26 -4.96
C VAL A 369 9.61 -0.79 -4.76
N ILE A 370 10.55 0.11 -4.54
CA ILE A 370 11.96 -0.22 -4.35
C ILE A 370 12.43 0.27 -2.99
N SER A 371 13.10 -0.61 -2.23
CA SER A 371 13.65 -0.26 -0.93
C SER A 371 15.08 -0.74 -0.78
N VAL A 372 15.96 0.16 -0.36
CA VAL A 372 17.34 -0.13 0.01
C VAL A 372 17.42 -0.35 1.50
N PHE A 373 17.93 -1.49 1.92
CA PHE A 373 18.06 -1.87 3.32
C PHE A 373 19.52 -1.98 3.75
N GLU A 374 19.76 -1.67 5.02
CA GLU A 374 20.97 -2.03 5.71
C GLU A 374 20.69 -2.90 6.94
N ASN A 375 21.64 -3.77 7.27
CA ASN A 375 21.56 -4.57 8.48
C ASN A 375 21.81 -3.67 9.69
N LYS A 376 20.99 -3.79 10.74
CA LYS A 376 21.34 -3.20 12.03
C LYS A 376 22.55 -3.94 12.61
N LEU A 377 23.53 -3.17 13.10
CA LEU A 377 24.63 -3.75 13.85
C LEU A 377 24.01 -4.40 15.11
N THR A 378 24.12 -5.71 15.21
CA THR A 378 23.85 -6.40 16.47
C THR A 378 24.96 -5.96 17.43
N ASN A 379 24.65 -5.08 18.39
CA ASN A 379 25.55 -4.89 19.52
C ASN A 379 25.79 -6.27 20.14
N LYS A 380 27.07 -6.72 20.04
CA LYS A 380 27.53 -7.94 20.70
C LYS A 380 27.47 -7.79 22.21
#